data_aea6c28487958bbcf0ab6cdcb009011d
#
_entry.id   aea6c28487958bbcf0ab6cdcb009011d
#
_cell.length_a   1.000
_cell.length_b   1.000
_cell.length_c   1.000
_cell.angle_alpha   90.00
_cell.angle_beta   90.00
_cell.angle_gamma   90.00
#
_symmetry.space_group_name_H-M   'P 1'
#
loop_
_entity.id
_entity.type
_entity.pdbx_description
1 polymer ?
#
loop_
_entity_poly.entity_id
_entity_poly.type
_entity_poly.pdbx_seq_one_letter_code
_entity_poly.pdbx_strand_id
1 'polypeptide(L)'
;MNTRISRRTVIAGAGACALLPKQARSAPLREIVLSGPPAGPSITLAHAVATGALSFLADKITFRAWRDPDEMRAGLTSGTMPLVVMPTAAAANLYNRGLGIRLVNVMTHGLLYVIAADPSLTSFPSLKGRTLAVPFRNDTPEFLSNILLRSHGMEAGRDLQVSTTGSPIEAIQLLLSGRIDAALVPEPAATAAILRGKIMNRTIYRTIDVQDEWAKASGGPAVLPQAGLAVTDAFLAANRSLLPQLHAALAKATAEVNASPAVAAGNSAAYFELPLPVIQRAIPYSKLVAIAARDARIDLERMFTSAAGADLAMIGGRLPDEGFYL
;
A
#
# COMPACT_ATOMS: atom_id res chain seq x y z
N MET A 1 -15.46 24.49 81.21
CA MET A 1 -14.70 25.25 80.18
C MET A 1 -15.34 24.88 78.82
N ASN A 2 -16.23 25.77 78.32
CA ASN A 2 -16.98 25.58 77.09
C ASN A 2 -16.17 26.16 75.93
N THR A 3 -15.69 25.31 75.03
CA THR A 3 -15.07 25.76 73.77
C THR A 3 -16.13 25.79 72.67
N ARG A 4 -16.56 26.98 72.27
CA ARG A 4 -17.48 27.24 71.18
C ARG A 4 -16.75 26.98 69.85
N ILE A 5 -17.19 25.98 69.05
CA ILE A 5 -16.72 25.75 67.67
C ILE A 5 -17.40 26.79 66.76
N SER A 6 -16.57 27.65 66.15
CA SER A 6 -16.98 28.70 65.24
C SER A 6 -17.52 28.14 63.91
N ARG A 7 -18.69 28.67 63.48
CA ARG A 7 -19.39 28.29 62.23
C ARG A 7 -18.66 28.69 60.93
N ARG A 8 -17.41 29.12 60.98
CA ARG A 8 -16.67 29.64 59.83
C ARG A 8 -15.68 28.64 59.19
N THR A 9 -15.56 27.42 59.68
CA THR A 9 -14.57 26.44 59.22
C THR A 9 -15.14 25.29 58.41
N VAL A 10 -16.40 25.34 57.95
CA VAL A 10 -17.09 24.23 57.22
C VAL A 10 -17.35 24.56 55.75
N ILE A 11 -16.90 25.68 55.18
CA ILE A 11 -17.14 26.05 53.79
C ILE A 11 -15.79 26.17 53.03
N ALA A 12 -14.94 25.14 53.08
CA ALA A 12 -13.70 25.09 52.28
C ALA A 12 -13.37 23.67 51.81
N GLY A 13 -14.37 22.84 51.54
CA GLY A 13 -14.16 21.44 51.21
C GLY A 13 -15.04 20.88 50.06
N ALA A 14 -15.66 21.71 49.27
CA ALA A 14 -16.50 21.22 48.19
C ALA A 14 -16.28 22.05 46.91
N GLY A 15 -15.41 21.61 46.02
CA GLY A 15 -15.25 22.30 44.76
C GLY A 15 -14.02 21.98 43.90
N ALA A 16 -13.39 20.83 44.08
CA ALA A 16 -12.41 20.33 43.09
C ALA A 16 -13.00 19.15 42.33
N CYS A 17 -14.15 19.34 41.69
CA CYS A 17 -14.52 18.48 40.57
C CYS A 17 -13.50 18.76 39.47
N ALA A 18 -12.52 17.87 39.31
CA ALA A 18 -11.58 17.86 38.21
C ALA A 18 -12.39 17.87 36.87
N LEU A 19 -12.42 19.03 36.23
CA LEU A 19 -12.78 19.16 34.83
C LEU A 19 -11.70 18.43 34.04
N LEU A 20 -11.83 17.09 33.94
CA LEU A 20 -11.12 16.35 32.92
C LEU A 20 -11.54 16.98 31.58
N PRO A 21 -10.59 17.44 30.78
CA PRO A 21 -10.93 17.97 29.47
C PRO A 21 -11.66 16.85 28.72
N LYS A 22 -12.97 17.02 28.49
CA LYS A 22 -13.70 16.22 27.54
C LYS A 22 -12.90 16.36 26.24
N GLN A 23 -12.20 15.29 25.82
CA GLN A 23 -11.60 15.26 24.51
C GLN A 23 -12.71 15.63 23.52
N ALA A 24 -12.61 16.81 22.95
CA ALA A 24 -13.52 17.27 21.94
C ALA A 24 -13.41 16.28 20.76
N ARG A 25 -14.36 15.38 20.65
CA ARG A 25 -14.53 14.59 19.43
C ARG A 25 -14.75 15.60 18.32
N SER A 26 -13.79 15.71 17.42
CA SER A 26 -14.02 16.42 16.16
C SER A 26 -15.32 15.91 15.58
N ALA A 27 -16.20 16.82 15.13
CA ALA A 27 -17.41 16.40 14.42
C ALA A 27 -17.01 15.59 13.19
N PRO A 28 -17.72 14.51 12.87
CA PRO A 28 -17.42 13.73 11.67
C PRO A 28 -17.34 14.64 10.45
N LEU A 29 -16.40 14.35 9.55
CA LEU A 29 -16.35 15.05 8.27
C LEU A 29 -17.67 14.78 7.51
N ARG A 30 -18.17 15.77 6.76
CA ARG A 30 -19.38 15.54 5.94
C ARG A 30 -19.11 14.51 4.84
N GLU A 31 -17.95 14.59 4.21
CA GLU A 31 -17.57 13.68 3.13
C GLU A 31 -16.06 13.47 3.14
N ILE A 32 -15.62 12.24 2.83
CA ILE A 32 -14.21 11.88 2.57
C ILE A 32 -14.12 10.93 1.39
N VAL A 33 -13.14 11.18 0.51
CA VAL A 33 -12.76 10.28 -0.57
C VAL A 33 -11.47 9.58 -0.17
N LEU A 34 -11.53 8.27 0.01
CA LEU A 34 -10.36 7.43 0.18
C LEU A 34 -9.84 7.01 -1.18
N SER A 35 -8.54 6.91 -1.34
CA SER A 35 -7.94 6.66 -2.64
C SER A 35 -6.86 5.59 -2.57
N GLY A 36 -6.58 4.94 -3.70
CA GLY A 36 -5.50 3.97 -3.82
C GLY A 36 -5.29 3.54 -5.27
N PRO A 37 -4.21 2.81 -5.57
CA PRO A 37 -3.97 2.28 -6.91
C PRO A 37 -4.96 1.15 -7.24
N PRO A 38 -5.15 0.78 -8.50
CA PRO A 38 -5.88 -0.43 -8.88
C PRO A 38 -5.03 -1.69 -8.57
N ALA A 39 -4.72 -1.92 -7.29
CA ALA A 39 -3.85 -2.98 -6.77
C ALA A 39 -4.44 -3.60 -5.50
N GLY A 40 -3.93 -4.78 -5.12
CA GLY A 40 -4.44 -5.60 -4.02
C GLY A 40 -4.79 -4.85 -2.73
N PRO A 41 -3.91 -4.02 -2.14
CA PRO A 41 -4.19 -3.28 -0.91
C PRO A 41 -5.45 -2.40 -0.98
N SER A 42 -5.75 -1.84 -2.13
CA SER A 42 -6.95 -1.03 -2.35
C SER A 42 -8.24 -1.85 -2.30
N ILE A 43 -8.19 -3.16 -2.53
CA ILE A 43 -9.34 -4.06 -2.39
C ILE A 43 -9.82 -4.05 -0.93
N THR A 44 -8.89 -4.12 0.04
CA THR A 44 -9.21 -4.02 1.47
C THR A 44 -9.89 -2.70 1.79
N LEU A 45 -9.35 -1.59 1.29
CA LEU A 45 -9.91 -0.26 1.56
C LEU A 45 -11.30 -0.08 0.94
N ALA A 46 -11.48 -0.52 -0.31
CA ALA A 46 -12.77 -0.48 -1.00
C ALA A 46 -13.81 -1.38 -0.30
N HIS A 47 -13.42 -2.58 0.14
CA HIS A 47 -14.27 -3.46 0.93
C HIS A 47 -14.69 -2.81 2.25
N ALA A 48 -13.75 -2.20 2.98
CA ALA A 48 -14.03 -1.49 4.24
C ALA A 48 -15.02 -0.31 4.04
N VAL A 49 -14.93 0.39 2.91
CA VAL A 49 -15.90 1.44 2.54
C VAL A 49 -17.26 0.83 2.26
N ALA A 50 -17.32 -0.21 1.40
CA ALA A 50 -18.59 -0.83 1.00
C ALA A 50 -19.35 -1.48 2.15
N THR A 51 -18.64 -2.01 3.16
CA THR A 51 -19.24 -2.62 4.37
C THR A 51 -19.57 -1.61 5.46
N GLY A 52 -19.24 -0.32 5.29
CA GLY A 52 -19.44 0.72 6.30
C GLY A 52 -18.49 0.61 7.50
N ALA A 53 -17.44 -0.21 7.41
CA ALA A 53 -16.46 -0.40 8.50
C ALA A 53 -15.72 0.89 8.88
N LEU A 54 -15.72 1.89 8.01
CA LEU A 54 -15.07 3.18 8.20
C LEU A 54 -16.05 4.34 8.47
N SER A 55 -17.34 4.08 8.74
CA SER A 55 -18.40 5.08 8.93
C SER A 55 -18.12 6.10 10.06
N PHE A 56 -17.16 5.84 10.93
CA PHE A 56 -16.71 6.75 11.98
C PHE A 56 -15.84 7.91 11.46
N LEU A 57 -15.34 7.85 10.21
CA LEU A 57 -14.50 8.91 9.62
C LEU A 57 -15.32 10.07 9.08
N ALA A 58 -16.47 9.80 8.44
CA ALA A 58 -17.30 10.80 7.81
C ALA A 58 -18.75 10.30 7.63
N ASP A 59 -19.69 11.22 7.42
CA ASP A 59 -21.10 10.88 7.12
C ASP A 59 -21.21 10.17 5.75
N LYS A 60 -20.39 10.56 4.78
CA LYS A 60 -20.31 9.96 3.46
C LYS A 60 -18.85 9.59 3.15
N ILE A 61 -18.61 8.32 2.84
CA ILE A 61 -17.29 7.80 2.49
C ILE A 61 -17.37 7.12 1.13
N THR A 62 -16.46 7.48 0.25
CA THR A 62 -16.33 6.86 -1.07
C THR A 62 -14.89 6.41 -1.28
N PHE A 63 -14.70 5.42 -2.13
CA PHE A 63 -13.38 5.01 -2.60
C PHE A 63 -13.23 5.38 -4.08
N ARG A 64 -12.05 5.89 -4.46
CA ARG A 64 -11.70 6.18 -5.85
C ARG A 64 -10.29 5.67 -6.16
N ALA A 65 -10.17 4.82 -7.18
CA ALA A 65 -8.87 4.43 -7.68
C ALA A 65 -8.20 5.61 -8.40
N TRP A 66 -6.93 5.88 -8.09
CA TRP A 66 -6.12 6.81 -8.88
C TRP A 66 -5.49 6.06 -10.08
N ARG A 67 -5.24 6.75 -11.18
CA ARG A 67 -4.80 6.16 -12.45
C ARG A 67 -3.29 5.97 -12.53
N ASP A 68 -2.57 6.95 -12.01
CA ASP A 68 -1.11 7.02 -12.09
C ASP A 68 -0.50 7.75 -10.87
N PRO A 69 0.82 7.62 -10.64
CA PRO A 69 1.49 8.27 -9.52
C PRO A 69 1.42 9.80 -9.52
N ASP A 70 1.24 10.45 -10.66
CA ASP A 70 1.17 11.92 -10.73
C ASP A 70 -0.19 12.42 -10.24
N GLU A 71 -1.30 11.72 -10.56
CA GLU A 71 -2.62 11.99 -9.96
C GLU A 71 -2.58 11.86 -8.43
N MET A 72 -1.93 10.81 -7.91
CA MET A 72 -1.76 10.62 -6.47
C MET A 72 -0.96 11.78 -5.84
N ARG A 73 0.18 12.17 -6.41
CA ARG A 73 1.00 13.28 -5.91
C ARG A 73 0.24 14.60 -5.93
N ALA A 74 -0.49 14.88 -7.00
CA ALA A 74 -1.34 16.05 -7.11
C ALA A 74 -2.45 16.07 -6.04
N GLY A 75 -3.09 14.91 -5.81
CA GLY A 75 -4.13 14.75 -4.78
C GLY A 75 -3.61 14.95 -3.36
N LEU A 76 -2.40 14.46 -3.04
CA LEU A 76 -1.75 14.70 -1.76
C LEU A 76 -1.39 16.18 -1.57
N THR A 77 -0.80 16.80 -2.59
CA THR A 77 -0.38 18.21 -2.55
C THR A 77 -1.57 19.17 -2.42
N SER A 78 -2.66 18.88 -3.11
CA SER A 78 -3.91 19.69 -3.04
C SER A 78 -4.75 19.39 -1.80
N GLY A 79 -4.44 18.33 -1.04
CA GLY A 79 -5.22 17.87 0.11
C GLY A 79 -6.52 17.16 -0.25
N THR A 80 -6.77 16.85 -1.53
CA THR A 80 -7.97 16.12 -1.97
C THR A 80 -7.88 14.62 -1.73
N MET A 81 -6.68 14.10 -1.42
CA MET A 81 -6.42 12.71 -1.02
C MET A 81 -5.80 12.66 0.39
N PRO A 82 -6.57 12.91 1.45
CA PRO A 82 -6.05 12.97 2.82
C PRO A 82 -5.63 11.59 3.38
N LEU A 83 -6.24 10.53 2.88
CA LEU A 83 -5.96 9.12 3.18
C LEU A 83 -5.82 8.36 1.86
N VAL A 84 -4.63 7.81 1.61
CA VAL A 84 -4.32 7.20 0.31
C VAL A 84 -3.48 5.94 0.48
N VAL A 85 -3.89 4.85 -0.19
CA VAL A 85 -3.01 3.69 -0.37
C VAL A 85 -1.99 4.03 -1.45
N MET A 86 -0.71 3.83 -1.11
CA MET A 86 0.40 4.18 -2.00
C MET A 86 1.62 3.29 -1.74
N PRO A 87 2.62 3.29 -2.66
CA PRO A 87 3.91 2.66 -2.41
C PRO A 87 4.60 3.25 -1.17
N THR A 88 5.08 2.41 -0.26
CA THR A 88 5.70 2.86 1.00
C THR A 88 7.00 3.63 0.76
N ALA A 89 7.76 3.28 -0.28
CA ALA A 89 8.95 4.02 -0.68
C ALA A 89 8.62 5.43 -1.20
N ALA A 90 7.52 5.58 -1.97
CA ALA A 90 7.04 6.88 -2.40
C ALA A 90 6.55 7.72 -1.21
N ALA A 91 5.88 7.09 -0.22
CA ALA A 91 5.50 7.76 1.02
C ALA A 91 6.73 8.26 1.79
N ALA A 92 7.77 7.44 1.94
CA ALA A 92 9.04 7.82 2.57
C ALA A 92 9.73 8.99 1.84
N ASN A 93 9.74 8.95 0.49
CA ASN A 93 10.29 10.02 -0.33
C ASN A 93 9.57 11.36 -0.08
N LEU A 94 8.25 11.35 -0.14
CA LEU A 94 7.44 12.56 0.05
C LEU A 94 7.55 13.10 1.48
N TYR A 95 7.59 12.21 2.49
CA TYR A 95 7.85 12.57 3.88
C TYR A 95 9.19 13.29 4.03
N ASN A 96 10.26 12.68 3.53
CA ASN A 96 11.62 13.22 3.62
C ASN A 96 11.79 14.55 2.87
N ARG A 97 10.97 14.81 1.86
CA ARG A 97 10.89 16.09 1.14
C ARG A 97 9.97 17.12 1.81
N GLY A 98 9.39 16.80 2.96
CA GLY A 98 8.59 17.74 3.74
C GLY A 98 7.15 17.92 3.27
N LEU A 99 6.58 16.96 2.50
CA LEU A 99 5.19 17.07 2.05
C LEU A 99 4.15 16.92 3.18
N GLY A 100 4.56 16.54 4.40
CA GLY A 100 3.64 16.39 5.53
C GLY A 100 2.69 15.21 5.36
N ILE A 101 3.24 14.03 5.07
CA ILE A 101 2.50 12.76 5.06
C ILE A 101 3.17 11.77 6.01
N ARG A 102 2.41 10.80 6.52
CA ARG A 102 2.90 9.73 7.39
C ARG A 102 2.31 8.40 6.99
N LEU A 103 3.01 7.32 7.27
CA LEU A 103 2.55 5.97 7.01
C LEU A 103 1.74 5.46 8.21
N VAL A 104 0.49 5.06 7.97
CA VAL A 104 -0.42 4.50 8.98
C VAL A 104 -0.12 3.02 9.19
N ASN A 105 -0.03 2.26 8.10
CA ASN A 105 0.17 0.83 8.13
C ASN A 105 0.84 0.32 6.84
N VAL A 106 1.24 -0.95 6.89
CA VAL A 106 1.56 -1.78 5.71
C VAL A 106 0.33 -2.64 5.41
N MET A 107 -0.03 -2.73 4.12
CA MET A 107 -1.25 -3.43 3.67
C MET A 107 -0.96 -4.65 2.79
N THR A 108 0.29 -4.96 2.53
CA THR A 108 0.71 -6.16 1.79
C THR A 108 2.12 -6.58 2.19
N HIS A 109 2.36 -7.89 2.20
CA HIS A 109 3.72 -8.46 2.26
C HIS A 109 4.32 -8.68 0.86
N GLY A 110 3.68 -8.15 -0.18
CA GLY A 110 4.10 -8.20 -1.56
C GLY A 110 2.97 -8.60 -2.52
N LEU A 111 3.02 -8.04 -3.72
CA LEU A 111 1.97 -8.25 -4.72
C LEU A 111 2.53 -8.23 -6.16
N LEU A 112 3.85 -8.19 -6.33
CA LEU A 112 4.50 -8.15 -7.63
C LEU A 112 4.88 -9.55 -8.09
N TYR A 113 4.64 -9.81 -9.37
CA TYR A 113 4.99 -11.06 -10.05
C TYR A 113 5.59 -10.76 -11.41
N VAL A 114 6.58 -11.56 -11.82
CA VAL A 114 6.89 -11.66 -13.24
C VAL A 114 5.93 -12.66 -13.86
N ILE A 115 5.28 -12.24 -14.95
CA ILE A 115 4.40 -13.07 -15.76
C ILE A 115 5.00 -13.25 -17.14
N ALA A 116 4.86 -14.43 -17.70
CA ALA A 116 5.38 -14.78 -19.03
C ALA A 116 4.54 -15.86 -19.71
N ALA A 117 4.66 -15.98 -21.03
CA ALA A 117 4.10 -17.10 -21.77
C ALA A 117 5.02 -18.35 -21.72
N ASP A 118 6.31 -18.14 -21.54
CA ASP A 118 7.31 -19.20 -21.37
C ASP A 118 7.39 -19.63 -19.89
N PRO A 119 6.94 -20.85 -19.52
CA PRO A 119 6.96 -21.30 -18.14
C PRO A 119 8.36 -21.59 -17.60
N SER A 120 9.38 -21.60 -18.44
CA SER A 120 10.78 -21.82 -18.02
C SER A 120 11.44 -20.59 -17.39
N LEU A 121 10.85 -19.41 -17.49
CA LEU A 121 11.36 -18.15 -16.94
C LEU A 121 11.08 -18.05 -15.43
N THR A 122 11.66 -18.94 -14.62
CA THR A 122 11.32 -19.14 -13.20
C THR A 122 12.23 -18.40 -12.21
N SER A 123 13.20 -17.63 -12.70
CA SER A 123 14.14 -16.85 -11.86
C SER A 123 14.66 -15.64 -12.63
N PHE A 124 15.21 -14.63 -11.94
CA PHE A 124 15.81 -13.48 -12.61
C PHE A 124 16.92 -13.89 -13.58
N PRO A 125 17.83 -14.82 -13.27
CA PRO A 125 18.82 -15.32 -14.23
C PRO A 125 18.24 -15.90 -15.53
N SER A 126 17.05 -16.49 -15.49
CA SER A 126 16.40 -17.03 -16.70
C SER A 126 15.90 -15.95 -17.66
N LEU A 127 15.85 -14.68 -17.21
CA LEU A 127 15.51 -13.52 -18.04
C LEU A 127 16.68 -13.01 -18.90
N LYS A 128 17.86 -13.62 -18.81
CA LYS A 128 19.03 -13.20 -19.60
C LYS A 128 18.72 -13.29 -21.11
N GLY A 129 19.02 -12.21 -21.84
CA GLY A 129 18.73 -12.09 -23.26
C GLY A 129 17.25 -11.86 -23.60
N ARG A 130 16.38 -11.71 -22.61
CA ARG A 130 14.93 -11.48 -22.77
C ARG A 130 14.57 -10.01 -22.64
N THR A 131 13.33 -9.69 -23.04
CA THR A 131 12.73 -8.36 -22.82
C THR A 131 11.72 -8.42 -21.69
N LEU A 132 11.98 -7.67 -20.61
CA LEU A 132 11.12 -7.51 -19.44
C LEU A 132 10.43 -6.15 -19.48
N ALA A 133 9.09 -6.11 -19.52
CA ALA A 133 8.36 -4.87 -19.29
C ALA A 133 8.24 -4.58 -17.80
N VAL A 134 8.51 -3.31 -17.42
CA VAL A 134 8.41 -2.81 -16.05
C VAL A 134 7.60 -1.51 -16.06
N PRO A 135 6.45 -1.44 -15.37
CA PRO A 135 5.63 -0.24 -15.33
C PRO A 135 6.21 0.82 -14.41
N PHE A 136 5.90 2.09 -14.72
CA PHE A 136 6.21 3.27 -13.91
C PHE A 136 7.72 3.51 -13.71
N ARG A 137 8.30 4.32 -14.60
CA ARG A 137 9.69 4.77 -14.47
C ARG A 137 9.93 5.45 -13.13
N ASN A 138 11.07 5.17 -12.50
CA ASN A 138 11.48 5.72 -11.20
C ASN A 138 10.49 5.43 -10.07
N ASP A 139 9.81 4.28 -10.10
CA ASP A 139 8.89 3.84 -9.05
C ASP A 139 9.25 2.43 -8.56
N THR A 140 8.55 1.97 -7.55
CA THR A 140 8.80 0.73 -6.80
C THR A 140 9.06 -0.50 -7.69
N PRO A 141 8.30 -0.80 -8.77
CA PRO A 141 8.58 -1.96 -9.61
C PRO A 141 9.97 -1.92 -10.27
N GLU A 142 10.38 -0.76 -10.78
CA GLU A 142 11.69 -0.59 -11.41
C GLU A 142 12.83 -0.74 -10.38
N PHE A 143 12.69 -0.13 -9.21
CA PHE A 143 13.68 -0.26 -8.15
C PHE A 143 13.86 -1.69 -7.69
N LEU A 144 12.77 -2.41 -7.45
CA LEU A 144 12.81 -3.80 -7.02
C LEU A 144 13.43 -4.69 -8.09
N SER A 145 13.07 -4.50 -9.37
CA SER A 145 13.68 -5.27 -10.46
C SER A 145 15.19 -5.03 -10.53
N ASN A 146 15.65 -3.79 -10.38
CA ASN A 146 17.07 -3.44 -10.39
C ASN A 146 17.83 -4.03 -9.19
N ILE A 147 17.24 -4.06 -7.99
CA ILE A 147 17.83 -4.71 -6.82
C ILE A 147 17.99 -6.21 -7.06
N LEU A 148 16.93 -6.85 -7.55
CA LEU A 148 16.93 -8.29 -7.78
C LEU A 148 17.86 -8.68 -8.94
N LEU A 149 17.95 -7.90 -10.00
CA LEU A 149 18.94 -8.11 -11.05
C LEU A 149 20.36 -8.05 -10.49
N ARG A 150 20.68 -7.00 -9.71
CA ARG A 150 22.01 -6.84 -9.09
C ARG A 150 22.35 -7.97 -8.12
N SER A 151 21.39 -8.48 -7.33
CA SER A 151 21.64 -9.61 -6.43
C SER A 151 22.08 -10.89 -7.17
N HIS A 152 21.74 -10.98 -8.46
CA HIS A 152 22.17 -12.05 -9.35
C HIS A 152 23.34 -11.65 -10.27
N GLY A 153 24.01 -10.52 -10.03
CA GLY A 153 25.12 -10.04 -10.87
C GLY A 153 24.69 -9.58 -12.26
N MET A 154 23.38 -9.32 -12.45
CA MET A 154 22.80 -8.88 -13.72
C MET A 154 22.56 -7.38 -13.74
N GLU A 155 22.52 -6.81 -14.96
CA GLU A 155 22.30 -5.40 -15.19
C GLU A 155 21.32 -5.19 -16.35
N ALA A 156 20.35 -4.30 -16.13
CA ALA A 156 19.42 -3.87 -17.17
C ALA A 156 20.16 -3.19 -18.33
N GLY A 157 19.80 -3.50 -19.56
CA GLY A 157 20.44 -3.00 -20.78
C GLY A 157 21.68 -3.78 -21.22
N ARG A 158 22.31 -4.55 -20.31
CA ARG A 158 23.44 -5.44 -20.63
C ARG A 158 23.02 -6.89 -20.73
N ASP A 159 22.35 -7.41 -19.70
CA ASP A 159 22.00 -8.83 -19.59
C ASP A 159 20.59 -9.13 -20.07
N LEU A 160 19.68 -8.15 -20.00
CA LEU A 160 18.31 -8.21 -20.52
C LEU A 160 17.87 -6.81 -20.97
N GLN A 161 16.88 -6.76 -21.86
CA GLN A 161 16.24 -5.48 -22.23
C GLN A 161 15.11 -5.16 -21.23
N VAL A 162 15.11 -3.96 -20.67
CA VAL A 162 14.00 -3.46 -19.87
C VAL A 162 13.19 -2.46 -20.68
N SER A 163 11.92 -2.77 -20.90
CA SER A 163 10.94 -1.90 -21.56
C SER A 163 10.10 -1.22 -20.51
N THR A 164 10.33 0.07 -20.26
CA THR A 164 9.48 0.83 -19.34
C THR A 164 8.13 1.12 -19.97
N THR A 165 7.04 0.87 -19.21
CA THR A 165 5.66 1.15 -19.66
C THR A 165 5.00 2.17 -18.74
N GLY A 166 4.00 2.89 -19.28
CA GLY A 166 3.23 3.88 -18.50
C GLY A 166 2.26 3.26 -17.50
N SER A 167 1.92 1.98 -17.67
CA SER A 167 0.99 1.27 -16.79
C SER A 167 1.18 -0.25 -16.85
N PRO A 168 0.69 -0.99 -15.84
CA PRO A 168 0.62 -2.46 -15.89
C PRO A 168 -0.25 -2.97 -17.06
N ILE A 169 -1.28 -2.22 -17.45
CA ILE A 169 -2.16 -2.60 -18.58
C ILE A 169 -1.38 -2.61 -19.89
N GLU A 170 -0.54 -1.60 -20.11
CA GLU A 170 0.33 -1.53 -21.29
C GLU A 170 1.33 -2.69 -21.32
N ALA A 171 1.98 -3.01 -20.19
CA ALA A 171 2.88 -4.15 -20.07
C ALA A 171 2.17 -5.47 -20.44
N ILE A 172 0.93 -5.67 -19.97
CA ILE A 172 0.12 -6.84 -20.29
C ILE A 172 -0.22 -6.90 -21.80
N GLN A 173 -0.55 -5.76 -22.41
CA GLN A 173 -0.85 -5.70 -23.85
C GLN A 173 0.37 -6.09 -24.69
N LEU A 174 1.56 -5.61 -24.33
CA LEU A 174 2.81 -5.98 -24.98
C LEU A 174 3.11 -7.47 -24.82
N LEU A 175 2.90 -8.04 -23.61
CA LEU A 175 3.08 -9.46 -23.37
C LEU A 175 2.09 -10.30 -24.17
N LEU A 176 0.81 -9.97 -24.14
CA LEU A 176 -0.23 -10.71 -24.86
C LEU A 176 -0.06 -10.63 -26.39
N SER A 177 0.48 -9.54 -26.90
CA SER A 177 0.80 -9.42 -28.33
C SER A 177 2.12 -10.08 -28.75
N GLY A 178 2.93 -10.57 -27.78
CA GLY A 178 4.22 -11.21 -28.06
C GLY A 178 5.35 -10.24 -28.39
N ARG A 179 5.20 -8.98 -28.05
CA ARG A 179 6.25 -7.95 -28.28
C ARG A 179 7.32 -7.96 -27.21
N ILE A 180 7.06 -8.61 -26.07
CA ILE A 180 7.98 -8.80 -24.94
C ILE A 180 7.88 -10.23 -24.44
N ASP A 181 8.92 -10.71 -23.75
CA ASP A 181 8.99 -12.08 -23.21
C ASP A 181 8.33 -12.20 -21.85
N ALA A 182 8.47 -11.18 -21.00
CA ALA A 182 7.97 -11.18 -19.63
C ALA A 182 7.51 -9.77 -19.21
N ALA A 183 6.65 -9.70 -18.20
CA ALA A 183 6.22 -8.44 -17.59
C ALA A 183 6.22 -8.54 -16.06
N LEU A 184 6.79 -7.56 -15.39
CA LEU A 184 6.71 -7.37 -13.94
C LEU A 184 5.46 -6.55 -13.62
N VAL A 185 4.46 -7.15 -13.00
CA VAL A 185 3.18 -6.47 -12.75
C VAL A 185 2.61 -6.81 -11.37
N PRO A 186 1.83 -5.90 -10.76
CA PRO A 186 1.15 -6.18 -9.50
C PRO A 186 -0.11 -7.01 -9.69
N GLU A 187 -0.64 -7.58 -8.60
CA GLU A 187 -2.03 -8.03 -8.54
C GLU A 187 -2.98 -6.82 -8.37
N PRO A 188 -4.15 -6.81 -9.03
CA PRO A 188 -4.79 -7.88 -9.81
C PRO A 188 -4.40 -7.93 -11.30
N ALA A 189 -3.46 -7.13 -11.77
CA ALA A 189 -3.06 -7.05 -13.17
C ALA A 189 -2.49 -8.39 -13.68
N ALA A 190 -1.70 -9.10 -12.87
CA ALA A 190 -1.18 -10.42 -13.22
C ALA A 190 -2.32 -11.43 -13.45
N THR A 191 -3.31 -11.46 -12.55
CA THR A 191 -4.52 -12.30 -12.71
C THR A 191 -5.31 -11.93 -13.98
N ALA A 192 -5.46 -10.62 -14.25
CA ALA A 192 -6.15 -10.15 -15.44
C ALA A 192 -5.45 -10.64 -16.74
N ALA A 193 -4.10 -10.55 -16.77
CA ALA A 193 -3.31 -11.06 -17.90
C ALA A 193 -3.51 -12.56 -18.13
N ILE A 194 -3.48 -13.36 -17.05
CA ILE A 194 -3.67 -14.80 -17.11
C ILE A 194 -5.06 -15.17 -17.64
N LEU A 195 -6.11 -14.51 -17.14
CA LEU A 195 -7.47 -14.78 -17.59
C LEU A 195 -7.72 -14.31 -19.03
N ARG A 196 -7.20 -13.13 -19.39
CA ARG A 196 -7.30 -12.61 -20.76
C ARG A 196 -6.50 -13.46 -21.73
N GLY A 197 -5.33 -13.94 -21.36
CA GLY A 197 -4.52 -14.85 -22.16
C GLY A 197 -5.28 -16.13 -22.53
N LYS A 198 -6.00 -16.73 -21.57
CA LYS A 198 -6.85 -17.91 -21.83
C LYS A 198 -7.92 -17.66 -22.90
N ILE A 199 -8.56 -16.48 -22.86
CA ILE A 199 -9.56 -16.10 -23.87
C ILE A 199 -8.93 -15.95 -25.26
N MET A 200 -7.67 -15.52 -25.31
CA MET A 200 -6.90 -15.34 -26.54
C MET A 200 -6.13 -16.61 -26.99
N ASN A 201 -6.41 -17.79 -26.39
CA ASN A 201 -5.66 -19.04 -26.60
C ASN A 201 -4.14 -18.90 -26.37
N ARG A 202 -3.75 -18.01 -25.44
CA ARG A 202 -2.37 -17.78 -25.02
C ARG A 202 -2.24 -18.01 -23.52
N THR A 203 -1.54 -19.06 -23.14
CA THR A 203 -1.30 -19.33 -21.71
C THR A 203 -0.25 -18.36 -21.16
N ILE A 204 -0.60 -17.68 -20.07
CA ILE A 204 0.29 -16.83 -19.31
C ILE A 204 0.43 -17.42 -17.91
N TYR A 205 1.65 -17.43 -17.40
CA TYR A 205 2.01 -17.99 -16.10
C TYR A 205 2.52 -16.88 -15.17
N ARG A 206 2.29 -17.00 -13.85
CA ARG A 206 3.14 -16.32 -12.85
C ARG A 206 4.41 -17.13 -12.73
N THR A 207 5.49 -16.65 -13.28
CA THR A 207 6.73 -17.42 -13.37
C THR A 207 7.70 -17.10 -12.23
N ILE A 208 7.70 -15.87 -11.71
CA ILE A 208 8.55 -15.47 -10.59
C ILE A 208 7.69 -14.75 -9.56
N ASP A 209 7.73 -15.22 -8.32
CA ASP A 209 7.24 -14.50 -7.13
C ASP A 209 8.35 -13.54 -6.66
N VAL A 210 8.11 -12.24 -6.77
CA VAL A 210 9.11 -11.21 -6.43
C VAL A 210 9.45 -11.21 -4.93
N GLN A 211 8.50 -11.63 -4.07
CA GLN A 211 8.74 -11.72 -2.63
C GLN A 211 9.70 -12.85 -2.27
N ASP A 212 9.59 -13.98 -2.98
CA ASP A 212 10.51 -15.11 -2.78
C ASP A 212 11.92 -14.75 -3.27
N GLU A 213 12.05 -14.06 -4.39
CA GLU A 213 13.34 -13.53 -4.86
C GLU A 213 13.90 -12.47 -3.90
N TRP A 214 13.05 -11.64 -3.34
CA TRP A 214 13.43 -10.68 -2.30
C TRP A 214 13.98 -11.37 -1.05
N ALA A 215 13.33 -12.43 -0.57
CA ALA A 215 13.81 -13.20 0.59
C ALA A 215 15.23 -13.74 0.34
N LYS A 216 15.48 -14.29 -0.85
CA LYS A 216 16.82 -14.79 -1.25
C LYS A 216 17.85 -13.65 -1.30
N ALA A 217 17.49 -12.52 -1.91
CA ALA A 217 18.38 -11.38 -2.09
C ALA A 217 18.71 -10.66 -0.77
N SER A 218 17.74 -10.54 0.14
CA SER A 218 17.89 -9.82 1.41
C SER A 218 18.38 -10.70 2.57
N GLY A 219 18.39 -12.02 2.40
CA GLY A 219 18.69 -12.99 3.48
C GLY A 219 17.66 -12.98 4.61
N GLY A 220 16.46 -12.47 4.35
CA GLY A 220 15.37 -12.31 5.32
C GLY A 220 14.10 -13.05 4.93
N PRO A 221 12.97 -12.78 5.62
CA PRO A 221 11.69 -13.36 5.29
C PRO A 221 11.15 -12.83 3.93
N ALA A 222 10.24 -13.59 3.32
CA ALA A 222 9.52 -13.19 2.10
C ALA A 222 8.48 -12.09 2.40
N VAL A 223 8.92 -11.02 3.03
CA VAL A 223 8.13 -9.85 3.43
C VAL A 223 8.65 -8.64 2.67
N LEU A 224 7.82 -8.15 1.76
CA LEU A 224 8.09 -6.98 0.94
C LEU A 224 6.98 -5.92 1.20
N PRO A 225 7.17 -5.02 2.18
CA PRO A 225 6.15 -4.09 2.64
C PRO A 225 6.00 -2.91 1.67
N GLN A 226 5.64 -3.19 0.43
CA GLN A 226 5.74 -2.25 -0.70
C GLN A 226 4.56 -1.29 -0.84
N ALA A 227 3.45 -1.52 -0.14
CA ALA A 227 2.30 -0.61 -0.15
C ALA A 227 1.62 -0.54 1.21
N GLY A 228 1.09 0.65 1.54
CA GLY A 228 0.40 0.94 2.78
C GLY A 228 -0.52 2.14 2.67
N LEU A 229 -1.29 2.38 3.73
CA LEU A 229 -2.11 3.57 3.86
C LEU A 229 -1.26 4.71 4.41
N ALA A 230 -1.19 5.81 3.68
CA ALA A 230 -0.61 7.07 4.13
C ALA A 230 -1.70 8.08 4.48
N VAL A 231 -1.36 9.01 5.37
CA VAL A 231 -2.23 10.09 5.85
C VAL A 231 -1.48 11.42 5.76
N THR A 232 -2.20 12.50 5.39
CA THR A 232 -1.63 13.85 5.44
C THR A 232 -1.57 14.37 6.88
N ASP A 233 -0.55 15.20 7.21
CA ASP A 233 -0.42 15.81 8.54
C ASP A 233 -1.64 16.69 8.88
N ALA A 234 -2.24 17.35 7.89
CA ALA A 234 -3.46 18.15 8.08
C ALA A 234 -4.64 17.30 8.55
N PHE A 235 -4.88 16.14 7.92
CA PHE A 235 -5.92 15.22 8.36
C PHE A 235 -5.59 14.62 9.73
N LEU A 236 -4.34 14.22 9.95
CA LEU A 236 -3.88 13.62 11.18
C LEU A 236 -4.03 14.57 12.38
N ALA A 237 -3.71 15.85 12.21
CA ALA A 237 -3.83 16.84 13.26
C ALA A 237 -5.27 16.96 13.81
N ALA A 238 -6.26 16.89 12.91
CA ALA A 238 -7.68 16.97 13.26
C ALA A 238 -8.25 15.63 13.78
N ASN A 239 -7.66 14.48 13.38
CA ASN A 239 -8.30 13.17 13.52
C ASN A 239 -7.39 12.12 14.21
N ARG A 240 -6.34 12.53 14.92
CA ARG A 240 -5.35 11.61 15.52
C ARG A 240 -5.97 10.56 16.44
N SER A 241 -7.04 10.94 17.16
CA SER A 241 -7.77 10.03 18.06
C SER A 241 -8.48 8.88 17.33
N LEU A 242 -8.68 8.97 16.02
CA LEU A 242 -9.33 7.94 15.21
C LEU A 242 -8.35 6.85 14.72
N LEU A 243 -7.04 7.06 14.84
CA LEU A 243 -6.04 6.08 14.34
C LEU A 243 -6.21 4.66 14.91
N PRO A 244 -6.41 4.46 16.23
CA PRO A 244 -6.60 3.10 16.74
C PRO A 244 -7.83 2.41 16.15
N GLN A 245 -8.92 3.15 15.98
CA GLN A 245 -10.16 2.63 15.38
C GLN A 245 -9.96 2.35 13.88
N LEU A 246 -9.23 3.20 13.15
CA LEU A 246 -8.88 2.98 11.76
C LEU A 246 -8.02 1.72 11.59
N HIS A 247 -7.02 1.52 12.44
CA HIS A 247 -6.23 0.29 12.44
C HIS A 247 -7.08 -0.96 12.67
N ALA A 248 -7.93 -0.96 13.70
CA ALA A 248 -8.79 -2.09 14.02
C ALA A 248 -9.77 -2.40 12.86
N ALA A 249 -10.35 -1.36 12.24
CA ALA A 249 -11.27 -1.52 11.12
C ALA A 249 -10.56 -2.12 9.89
N LEU A 250 -9.34 -1.65 9.56
CA LEU A 250 -8.57 -2.17 8.44
C LEU A 250 -8.06 -3.60 8.70
N ALA A 251 -7.65 -3.93 9.93
CA ALA A 251 -7.28 -5.29 10.30
C ALA A 251 -8.45 -6.27 10.13
N LYS A 252 -9.63 -5.88 10.59
CA LYS A 252 -10.86 -6.65 10.41
C LYS A 252 -11.21 -6.82 8.93
N ALA A 253 -11.22 -5.72 8.16
CA ALA A 253 -11.51 -5.77 6.72
C ALA A 253 -10.51 -6.65 5.96
N THR A 254 -9.22 -6.60 6.31
CA THR A 254 -8.20 -7.48 5.72
C THR A 254 -8.49 -8.96 6.01
N ALA A 255 -8.86 -9.29 7.24
CA ALA A 255 -9.23 -10.65 7.60
C ALA A 255 -10.47 -11.13 6.83
N GLU A 256 -11.49 -10.28 6.68
CA GLU A 256 -12.70 -10.58 5.90
C GLU A 256 -12.39 -10.79 4.41
N VAL A 257 -11.56 -9.93 3.81
CA VAL A 257 -11.13 -10.06 2.41
C VAL A 257 -10.38 -11.37 2.18
N ASN A 258 -9.46 -11.72 3.05
CA ASN A 258 -8.69 -12.96 2.93
C ASN A 258 -9.55 -14.22 3.16
N ALA A 259 -10.52 -14.16 4.09
CA ALA A 259 -11.40 -15.28 4.40
C ALA A 259 -12.48 -15.50 3.33
N SER A 260 -12.93 -14.42 2.66
CA SER A 260 -14.06 -14.47 1.72
C SER A 260 -13.78 -13.67 0.44
N PRO A 261 -12.82 -14.12 -0.42
CA PRO A 261 -12.45 -13.39 -1.63
C PRO A 261 -13.62 -13.09 -2.59
N ALA A 262 -14.63 -13.95 -2.63
CA ALA A 262 -15.81 -13.74 -3.48
C ALA A 262 -16.66 -12.55 -2.99
N VAL A 263 -16.87 -12.43 -1.67
CA VAL A 263 -17.61 -11.31 -1.07
C VAL A 263 -16.83 -10.01 -1.24
N ALA A 264 -15.52 -10.05 -0.97
CA ALA A 264 -14.65 -8.88 -1.15
C ALA A 264 -14.61 -8.40 -2.60
N ALA A 265 -14.58 -9.32 -3.57
CA ALA A 265 -14.67 -8.99 -4.98
C ALA A 265 -16.00 -8.32 -5.34
N GLY A 266 -17.13 -8.81 -4.82
CA GLY A 266 -18.44 -8.18 -5.01
C GLY A 266 -18.48 -6.73 -4.49
N ASN A 267 -17.83 -6.47 -3.36
CA ASN A 267 -17.79 -5.15 -2.73
C ASN A 267 -16.81 -4.17 -3.40
N SER A 268 -15.82 -4.65 -4.15
CA SER A 268 -14.71 -3.82 -4.63
C SER A 268 -14.57 -3.74 -6.16
N ALA A 269 -15.04 -4.72 -6.92
CA ALA A 269 -14.79 -4.81 -8.37
C ALA A 269 -15.21 -3.56 -9.16
N ALA A 270 -16.34 -2.96 -8.80
CA ALA A 270 -16.83 -1.76 -9.48
C ALA A 270 -15.88 -0.55 -9.37
N TYR A 271 -15.10 -0.46 -8.30
CA TYR A 271 -14.16 0.64 -8.09
C TYR A 271 -12.88 0.52 -8.95
N PHE A 272 -12.59 -0.67 -9.47
CA PHE A 272 -11.38 -0.94 -10.25
C PHE A 272 -11.68 -1.14 -11.74
N GLU A 273 -12.94 -1.10 -12.14
CA GLU A 273 -13.37 -1.39 -13.53
C GLU A 273 -12.85 -2.75 -14.03
N LEU A 274 -12.72 -3.71 -13.11
CA LEU A 274 -12.23 -5.06 -13.39
C LEU A 274 -13.35 -6.09 -13.18
N PRO A 275 -13.39 -7.16 -14.00
CA PRO A 275 -14.33 -8.25 -13.80
C PRO A 275 -14.19 -8.89 -12.41
N LEU A 276 -15.32 -9.16 -11.74
CA LEU A 276 -15.35 -9.79 -10.41
C LEU A 276 -14.45 -11.04 -10.31
N PRO A 277 -14.40 -11.97 -11.29
CA PRO A 277 -13.51 -13.13 -11.22
C PRO A 277 -12.01 -12.76 -11.18
N VAL A 278 -11.62 -11.61 -11.75
CA VAL A 278 -10.24 -11.11 -11.68
C VAL A 278 -9.89 -10.74 -10.25
N ILE A 279 -10.71 -9.90 -9.62
CA ILE A 279 -10.49 -9.47 -8.23
C ILE A 279 -10.49 -10.67 -7.29
N GLN A 280 -11.50 -11.54 -7.39
CA GLN A 280 -11.63 -12.72 -6.54
C GLN A 280 -10.38 -13.62 -6.59
N ARG A 281 -9.84 -13.87 -7.78
CA ARG A 281 -8.67 -14.74 -7.97
C ARG A 281 -7.35 -14.04 -7.65
N ALA A 282 -7.31 -12.71 -7.65
CA ALA A 282 -6.11 -11.93 -7.33
C ALA A 282 -5.86 -11.83 -5.81
N ILE A 283 -6.91 -11.88 -4.99
CA ILE A 283 -6.81 -11.68 -3.53
C ILE A 283 -5.76 -12.61 -2.88
N PRO A 284 -5.74 -13.93 -3.11
CA PRO A 284 -4.76 -14.81 -2.48
C PRO A 284 -3.29 -14.48 -2.84
N TYR A 285 -3.09 -13.89 -4.02
CA TYR A 285 -1.76 -13.49 -4.52
C TYR A 285 -1.37 -12.05 -4.13
N SER A 286 -2.30 -11.31 -3.54
CA SER A 286 -2.04 -9.94 -3.08
C SER A 286 -1.39 -9.89 -1.71
N LYS A 287 -1.25 -11.03 -0.99
CA LYS A 287 -0.60 -11.20 0.32
C LYS A 287 -0.99 -10.07 1.30
N LEU A 288 -2.31 -9.84 1.40
CA LEU A 288 -2.89 -8.72 2.14
C LEU A 288 -2.69 -8.87 3.65
N VAL A 289 -2.24 -7.78 4.27
CA VAL A 289 -2.04 -7.64 5.72
C VAL A 289 -2.52 -6.27 6.18
N ALA A 290 -2.58 -6.06 7.50
CA ALA A 290 -2.82 -4.76 8.11
C ALA A 290 -1.92 -4.65 9.36
N ILE A 291 -0.69 -4.21 9.16
CA ILE A 291 0.33 -4.10 10.20
C ILE A 291 0.62 -2.63 10.43
N ALA A 292 0.54 -2.12 11.68
CA ALA A 292 0.87 -0.74 11.99
C ALA A 292 2.27 -0.39 11.46
N ALA A 293 2.45 0.81 10.94
CA ALA A 293 3.72 1.18 10.33
C ALA A 293 4.89 1.08 11.31
N ARG A 294 4.66 1.41 12.60
CA ARG A 294 5.66 1.26 13.66
C ARG A 294 6.08 -0.19 13.87
N ASP A 295 5.13 -1.13 13.77
CA ASP A 295 5.40 -2.55 13.98
C ASP A 295 6.09 -3.17 12.75
N ALA A 296 5.82 -2.63 11.56
CA ALA A 296 6.46 -3.03 10.30
C ALA A 296 7.80 -2.31 10.03
N ARG A 297 8.27 -1.44 10.93
CA ARG A 297 9.43 -0.55 10.72
C ARG A 297 10.68 -1.32 10.29
N ILE A 298 10.99 -2.44 10.95
CA ILE A 298 12.19 -3.25 10.64
C ILE A 298 12.16 -3.73 9.19
N ASP A 299 11.02 -4.23 8.72
CA ASP A 299 10.89 -4.73 7.35
C ASP A 299 10.87 -3.59 6.33
N LEU A 300 10.24 -2.44 6.66
CA LEU A 300 10.27 -1.23 5.85
C LEU A 300 11.70 -0.71 5.69
N GLU A 301 12.45 -0.56 6.79
CA GLU A 301 13.82 -0.07 6.76
C GLU A 301 14.76 -1.05 6.05
N ARG A 302 14.53 -2.38 6.18
CA ARG A 302 15.25 -3.38 5.40
C ARG A 302 15.03 -3.18 3.90
N MET A 303 13.78 -2.99 3.46
CA MET A 303 13.47 -2.71 2.06
C MET A 303 14.07 -1.39 1.61
N PHE A 304 13.95 -0.33 2.39
CA PHE A 304 14.50 0.98 2.07
C PHE A 304 16.03 0.97 1.99
N THR A 305 16.71 0.28 2.92
CA THR A 305 18.17 0.17 2.93
C THR A 305 18.70 -0.66 1.76
N SER A 306 18.03 -1.75 1.41
CA SER A 306 18.41 -2.56 0.25
C SER A 306 18.22 -1.79 -1.06
N ALA A 307 17.20 -0.96 -1.13
CA ALA A 307 17.00 -0.01 -2.22
C ALA A 307 18.10 1.07 -2.22
N ALA A 308 18.54 1.48 -1.04
CA ALA A 308 19.55 2.52 -0.80
C ALA A 308 20.97 2.12 -1.17
N GLY A 309 21.31 0.86 -1.17
CA GLY A 309 22.60 0.37 -1.68
C GLY A 309 22.88 0.77 -3.13
N ALA A 310 21.85 1.34 -3.80
CA ALA A 310 21.92 1.87 -5.15
C ALA A 310 21.66 3.38 -5.22
N ASP A 311 20.63 3.90 -4.54
CA ASP A 311 20.30 5.33 -4.57
C ASP A 311 19.24 5.66 -3.50
N LEU A 312 19.64 6.32 -2.38
CA LEU A 312 18.75 6.86 -1.36
C LEU A 312 17.75 7.89 -1.92
N ALA A 313 17.97 8.41 -3.14
CA ALA A 313 17.06 9.36 -3.77
C ALA A 313 15.65 8.82 -3.92
N MET A 314 15.49 7.47 -4.03
CA MET A 314 14.20 6.80 -4.07
C MET A 314 13.33 7.10 -2.84
N ILE A 315 13.93 7.20 -1.67
CA ILE A 315 13.26 7.52 -0.41
C ILE A 315 13.55 8.94 0.08
N GLY A 316 14.02 9.84 -0.79
CA GLY A 316 14.29 11.23 -0.47
C GLY A 316 15.61 11.49 0.27
N GLY A 317 16.62 10.63 0.06
CA GLY A 317 18.02 10.85 0.44
C GLY A 317 18.40 10.35 1.84
N ARG A 318 17.48 9.84 2.64
CA ARG A 318 17.72 9.28 3.98
C ARG A 318 16.61 8.32 4.41
N LEU A 319 16.87 7.49 5.42
CA LEU A 319 15.79 6.76 6.09
C LEU A 319 14.84 7.76 6.79
N PRO A 320 13.52 7.53 6.75
CA PRO A 320 12.59 8.34 7.54
C PRO A 320 12.87 8.21 9.04
N ASP A 321 12.66 9.29 9.78
CA ASP A 321 12.70 9.26 11.25
C ASP A 321 11.42 8.63 11.85
N GLU A 322 11.37 8.53 13.19
CA GLU A 322 10.24 7.91 13.91
C GLU A 322 8.88 8.57 13.60
N GLY A 323 8.89 9.86 13.25
CA GLY A 323 7.67 10.60 12.94
C GLY A 323 6.93 10.08 11.72
N PHE A 324 7.61 9.35 10.82
CA PHE A 324 7.00 8.75 9.64
C PHE A 324 6.06 7.57 9.97
N TYR A 325 6.41 6.78 10.98
CA TYR A 325 5.74 5.52 11.33
C TYR A 325 4.67 5.74 12.40
N LEU A 326 3.38 5.60 12.08
CA LEU A 326 2.27 5.75 13.02
C LEU A 326 1.84 4.44 13.65
#